data_9ca6602124a6e8903390545394e48591
#
_entry.id   9ca6602124a6e8903390545394e48591
#
_cell.length_a   1.000
_cell.length_b   1.000
_cell.length_c   1.000
_cell.angle_alpha   90.00
_cell.angle_beta   90.00
_cell.angle_gamma   90.00
#
_symmetry.space_group_name_H-M   'P 1'
#
loop_
_entity.id
_entity.type
_entity.pdbx_description
1 polymer ?
#
loop_
_entity_poly.entity_id
_entity_poly.type
_entity_poly.pdbx_seq_one_letter_code
_entity_poly.pdbx_strand_id
1 'polypeptide(L)'
;MKKSLLILSSIVMLSTASIANENSAKGLNVIITSGDAQTQMMGMALSMATLKQKKEVNITLCSKAGDLAVKGMESPVLKPMDKSPKMMLQALMKQGAKVDLCPIYLPNAENSKAELLEGITIATPADGAAKLLNKDYQNLSY
;
A
#
# COMPACT_ATOMS: atom_id res chain seq x y z
N MET A 1 -39.02 -20.79 -60.57
CA MET A 1 -38.17 -19.60 -60.28
C MET A 1 -38.27 -19.32 -58.80
N LYS A 2 -37.31 -19.84 -57.95
CA LYS A 2 -37.28 -19.65 -56.50
C LYS A 2 -36.18 -18.61 -56.19
N LYS A 3 -36.56 -17.42 -55.71
CA LYS A 3 -35.65 -16.41 -55.32
C LYS A 3 -35.26 -16.69 -53.85
N SER A 4 -34.02 -17.13 -53.63
CA SER A 4 -33.42 -17.26 -52.30
C SER A 4 -33.01 -15.88 -51.79
N LEU A 5 -33.60 -15.45 -50.69
CA LEU A 5 -33.26 -14.22 -49.98
C LEU A 5 -32.19 -14.54 -48.93
N LEU A 6 -30.95 -14.16 -49.20
CA LEU A 6 -29.83 -14.25 -48.25
C LEU A 6 -29.93 -13.08 -47.27
N ILE A 7 -30.33 -13.38 -46.03
CA ILE A 7 -30.29 -12.43 -44.91
C ILE A 7 -28.88 -12.42 -44.34
N LEU A 8 -28.15 -11.35 -44.61
CA LEU A 8 -26.82 -11.11 -44.01
C LEU A 8 -27.03 -10.55 -42.61
N SER A 9 -26.87 -11.41 -41.61
CA SER A 9 -26.92 -11.00 -40.18
C SER A 9 -25.61 -10.38 -39.80
N SER A 10 -25.53 -9.06 -39.71
CA SER A 10 -24.38 -8.32 -39.23
C SER A 10 -24.35 -8.39 -37.68
N ILE A 11 -23.47 -9.22 -37.14
CA ILE A 11 -23.19 -9.23 -35.68
C ILE A 11 -22.34 -8.01 -35.37
N VAL A 12 -22.97 -6.98 -34.78
CA VAL A 12 -22.26 -5.85 -34.21
C VAL A 12 -21.69 -6.32 -32.86
N MET A 13 -20.40 -6.63 -32.83
CA MET A 13 -19.67 -6.83 -31.59
C MET A 13 -19.52 -5.47 -30.88
N LEU A 14 -20.33 -5.24 -29.84
CA LEU A 14 -20.14 -4.15 -28.89
C LEU A 14 -18.92 -4.49 -28.04
N SER A 15 -17.75 -4.02 -28.44
CA SER A 15 -16.58 -4.00 -27.57
C SER A 15 -16.84 -2.99 -26.45
N THR A 16 -17.18 -3.48 -25.27
CA THR A 16 -17.17 -2.66 -24.04
C THR A 16 -15.72 -2.31 -23.72
N ALA A 17 -15.24 -1.20 -24.26
CA ALA A 17 -14.03 -0.59 -23.82
C ALA A 17 -14.25 -0.21 -22.34
N SER A 18 -13.60 -0.92 -21.41
CA SER A 18 -13.47 -0.48 -20.03
C SER A 18 -12.77 0.87 -20.08
N ILE A 19 -13.52 1.94 -19.84
CA ILE A 19 -12.94 3.28 -19.64
C ILE A 19 -12.15 3.19 -18.36
N ALA A 20 -10.86 2.87 -18.45
CA ALA A 20 -9.94 3.08 -17.35
C ALA A 20 -10.03 4.58 -17.05
N ASN A 21 -10.40 4.92 -15.81
CA ASN A 21 -10.50 6.30 -15.37
C ASN A 21 -9.08 6.88 -15.37
N GLU A 22 -8.68 7.53 -16.48
CA GLU A 22 -7.33 8.10 -16.68
C GLU A 22 -6.93 9.12 -15.60
N ASN A 23 -7.89 9.55 -14.77
CA ASN A 23 -7.68 10.52 -13.70
C ASN A 23 -7.57 9.87 -12.30
N SER A 24 -7.39 8.56 -12.21
CA SER A 24 -7.20 7.90 -10.91
C SER A 24 -5.72 7.86 -10.53
N ALA A 25 -5.41 8.16 -9.25
CA ALA A 25 -4.05 8.10 -8.72
C ALA A 25 -3.36 6.76 -9.03
N LYS A 26 -2.05 6.77 -9.26
CA LYS A 26 -1.23 5.56 -9.42
C LYS A 26 -1.19 4.71 -8.15
N GLY A 27 -1.30 5.35 -7.00
CA GLY A 27 -1.22 4.66 -5.72
C GLY A 27 -1.35 5.57 -4.52
N LEU A 28 -0.97 5.01 -3.37
CA LEU A 28 -0.94 5.70 -2.09
C LEU A 28 0.48 5.83 -1.54
N ASN A 29 0.78 6.99 -0.97
CA ASN A 29 1.83 7.17 0.01
C ASN A 29 1.18 7.21 1.40
N VAL A 30 1.52 6.29 2.27
CA VAL A 30 0.93 6.15 3.61
C VAL A 30 2.02 6.39 4.65
N ILE A 31 1.86 7.45 5.44
CA ILE A 31 2.76 7.73 6.56
C ILE A 31 2.06 7.29 7.84
N ILE A 32 2.69 6.40 8.60
CA ILE A 32 2.18 5.93 9.88
C ILE A 32 3.15 6.36 10.98
N THR A 33 2.65 7.17 11.91
CA THR A 33 3.41 7.66 13.05
C THR A 33 2.88 7.13 14.37
N SER A 34 1.61 6.73 14.39
CA SER A 34 0.91 6.27 15.59
C SER A 34 1.42 4.93 16.11
N GLY A 35 1.55 4.82 17.43
CA GLY A 35 1.76 3.56 18.13
C GLY A 35 0.48 2.77 18.41
N ASP A 36 -0.69 3.37 18.15
CA ASP A 36 -1.97 2.72 18.34
C ASP A 36 -2.22 1.65 17.28
N ALA A 37 -2.48 0.43 17.74
CA ALA A 37 -2.60 -0.72 16.83
C ALA A 37 -3.82 -0.65 15.91
N GLN A 38 -4.93 -0.03 16.33
CA GLN A 38 -6.11 0.11 15.48
C GLN A 38 -5.84 1.13 14.37
N THR A 39 -5.19 2.24 14.71
CA THR A 39 -4.74 3.26 13.75
C THR A 39 -3.77 2.68 12.73
N GLN A 40 -2.77 1.91 13.19
CA GLN A 40 -1.84 1.21 12.30
C GLN A 40 -2.58 0.23 11.38
N MET A 41 -3.53 -0.53 11.93
CA MET A 41 -4.32 -1.50 11.16
C MET A 41 -5.17 -0.82 10.09
N MET A 42 -5.72 0.38 10.34
CA MET A 42 -6.46 1.14 9.33
C MET A 42 -5.56 1.47 8.13
N GLY A 43 -4.36 1.98 8.39
CA GLY A 43 -3.38 2.25 7.32
C GLY A 43 -3.04 1.00 6.51
N MET A 44 -2.84 -0.14 7.18
CA MET A 44 -2.56 -1.42 6.52
C MET A 44 -3.76 -1.93 5.70
N ALA A 45 -4.99 -1.78 6.22
CA ALA A 45 -6.21 -2.22 5.53
C ALA A 45 -6.46 -1.42 4.23
N LEU A 46 -6.31 -0.09 4.28
CA LEU A 46 -6.44 0.76 3.09
C LEU A 46 -5.32 0.48 2.07
N SER A 47 -4.10 0.25 2.55
CA SER A 47 -2.98 -0.18 1.71
C SER A 47 -3.28 -1.49 0.98
N MET A 48 -3.83 -2.48 1.69
CA MET A 48 -4.21 -3.77 1.10
C MET A 48 -5.34 -3.61 0.07
N ALA A 49 -6.34 -2.78 0.36
CA ALA A 49 -7.41 -2.48 -0.58
C ALA A 49 -6.89 -1.79 -1.86
N THR A 50 -5.87 -0.94 -1.72
CA THR A 50 -5.21 -0.26 -2.85
C THR A 50 -4.44 -1.25 -3.73
N LEU A 51 -3.64 -2.15 -3.14
CA LEU A 51 -2.94 -3.21 -3.90
C LEU A 51 -3.91 -4.12 -4.66
N LYS A 52 -5.06 -4.46 -4.05
CA LYS A 52 -6.11 -5.24 -4.73
C LYS A 52 -6.67 -4.54 -5.97
N GLN A 53 -6.62 -3.21 -6.02
CA GLN A 53 -6.97 -2.43 -7.20
C GLN A 53 -5.81 -2.32 -8.21
N LYS A 54 -4.73 -3.07 -8.02
CA LYS A 54 -3.52 -3.05 -8.85
C LYS A 54 -2.83 -1.67 -8.87
N LYS A 55 -2.96 -0.93 -7.77
CA LYS A 55 -2.31 0.36 -7.55
C LYS A 55 -1.08 0.18 -6.65
N GLU A 56 -0.14 1.10 -6.74
CA GLU A 56 1.09 1.06 -5.95
C GLU A 56 0.84 1.55 -4.52
N VAL A 57 1.64 1.03 -3.59
CA VAL A 57 1.61 1.46 -2.18
C VAL A 57 3.03 1.68 -1.69
N ASN A 58 3.27 2.86 -1.16
CA ASN A 58 4.48 3.22 -0.43
C ASN A 58 4.09 3.50 1.02
N ILE A 59 4.72 2.83 1.97
CA ILE A 59 4.47 3.02 3.41
C ILE A 59 5.73 3.59 4.04
N THR A 60 5.61 4.66 4.79
CA THR A 60 6.69 5.21 5.60
C THR A 60 6.32 5.09 7.08
N LEU A 61 7.13 4.37 7.84
CA LEU A 61 6.95 4.17 9.27
C LEU A 61 7.83 5.17 10.03
N CYS A 62 7.21 5.98 10.88
CA CYS A 62 7.91 6.97 11.70
C CYS A 62 7.49 6.87 13.16
N SER A 63 8.26 7.49 14.07
CA SER A 63 7.92 7.52 15.49
C SER A 63 7.60 6.10 16.00
N LYS A 64 6.58 5.93 16.85
CA LYS A 64 6.23 4.64 17.46
C LYS A 64 5.78 3.57 16.44
N ALA A 65 5.29 3.98 15.27
CA ALA A 65 5.00 3.01 14.19
C ALA A 65 6.25 2.33 13.62
N GLY A 66 7.44 2.90 13.84
CA GLY A 66 8.71 2.27 13.48
C GLY A 66 8.93 0.89 14.12
N ASP A 67 8.31 0.63 15.27
CA ASP A 67 8.36 -0.67 15.96
C ASP A 67 7.87 -1.82 15.04
N LEU A 68 6.97 -1.54 14.10
CA LEU A 68 6.50 -2.52 13.12
C LEU A 68 7.61 -3.01 12.19
N ALA A 69 8.62 -2.17 11.94
CA ALA A 69 9.75 -2.49 11.07
C ALA A 69 10.80 -3.39 11.76
N VAL A 70 10.80 -3.47 13.08
CA VAL A 70 11.85 -4.11 13.88
C VAL A 70 11.54 -5.59 14.10
N LYS A 71 12.52 -6.47 13.86
CA LYS A 71 12.42 -7.88 14.23
C LYS A 71 12.24 -8.04 15.74
N GLY A 72 11.45 -9.02 16.16
CA GLY A 72 11.24 -9.33 17.58
C GLY A 72 10.29 -8.37 18.33
N MET A 73 9.98 -7.19 17.80
CA MET A 73 8.95 -6.32 18.39
C MET A 73 7.57 -6.94 18.18
N GLU A 74 6.79 -7.03 19.23
CA GLU A 74 5.44 -7.56 19.19
C GLU A 74 4.44 -6.53 18.66
N SER A 75 3.34 -7.02 18.12
CA SER A 75 2.24 -6.22 17.61
C SER A 75 0.94 -6.96 17.89
N PRO A 76 -0.03 -6.34 18.59
CA PRO A 76 -1.21 -7.06 19.07
C PRO A 76 -2.11 -7.51 17.93
N VAL A 77 -2.71 -8.69 18.11
CA VAL A 77 -3.70 -9.24 17.18
C VAL A 77 -5.04 -8.56 17.40
N LEU A 78 -5.67 -8.10 16.33
CA LEU A 78 -6.92 -7.36 16.35
C LEU A 78 -8.06 -8.14 15.68
N LYS A 79 -9.26 -8.01 16.27
CA LYS A 79 -10.52 -8.50 15.70
C LYS A 79 -11.09 -7.52 14.66
N PRO A 80 -11.87 -7.98 13.68
CA PRO A 80 -12.27 -9.36 13.42
C PRO A 80 -11.27 -10.16 12.55
N MET A 81 -10.17 -9.53 12.09
CA MET A 81 -9.25 -10.12 11.11
C MET A 81 -8.30 -11.16 11.70
N ASP A 82 -8.20 -11.26 13.02
CA ASP A 82 -7.24 -12.12 13.73
C ASP A 82 -5.79 -11.94 13.23
N LYS A 83 -5.41 -10.69 12.94
CA LYS A 83 -4.08 -10.30 12.47
C LYS A 83 -3.57 -9.10 13.25
N SER A 84 -2.26 -9.02 13.38
CA SER A 84 -1.61 -7.81 13.90
C SER A 84 -1.25 -6.85 12.77
N PRO A 85 -1.07 -5.53 13.06
CA PRO A 85 -0.53 -4.58 12.09
C PRO A 85 0.77 -5.05 11.45
N LYS A 86 1.67 -5.68 12.22
CA LYS A 86 2.93 -6.22 11.70
C LYS A 86 2.73 -7.38 10.73
N MET A 87 1.82 -8.30 11.02
CA MET A 87 1.46 -9.37 10.08
C MET A 87 0.89 -8.81 8.78
N MET A 88 0.08 -7.75 8.88
CA MET A 88 -0.47 -7.06 7.70
C MET A 88 0.62 -6.33 6.91
N LEU A 89 1.56 -5.66 7.59
CA LEU A 89 2.72 -5.03 6.95
C LEU A 89 3.52 -6.05 6.12
N GLN A 90 3.86 -7.19 6.73
CA GLN A 90 4.59 -8.25 6.05
C GLN A 90 3.81 -8.82 4.85
N ALA A 91 2.48 -8.94 4.96
CA ALA A 91 1.64 -9.38 3.85
C ALA A 91 1.62 -8.34 2.71
N LEU A 92 1.58 -7.05 3.03
CA LEU A 92 1.68 -5.96 2.05
C LEU A 92 3.01 -5.98 1.31
N MET A 93 4.13 -6.14 2.02
CA MET A 93 5.46 -6.24 1.44
C MET A 93 5.56 -7.42 0.46
N LYS A 94 5.01 -8.59 0.84
CA LYS A 94 4.94 -9.77 -0.05
C LYS A 94 4.12 -9.53 -1.31
N GLN A 95 3.19 -8.58 -1.29
CA GLN A 95 2.36 -8.19 -2.43
C GLN A 95 2.92 -6.97 -3.19
N GLY A 96 4.14 -6.54 -2.86
CA GLY A 96 4.85 -5.50 -3.61
C GLY A 96 4.74 -4.09 -3.04
N ALA A 97 4.16 -3.90 -1.85
CA ALA A 97 4.24 -2.61 -1.17
C ALA A 97 5.70 -2.29 -0.82
N LYS A 98 6.11 -1.06 -1.07
CA LYS A 98 7.43 -0.55 -0.65
C LYS A 98 7.30 0.04 0.74
N VAL A 99 8.22 -0.34 1.63
CA VAL A 99 8.19 0.10 3.03
C VAL A 99 9.52 0.73 3.39
N ASP A 100 9.45 1.95 3.89
CA ASP A 100 10.60 2.68 4.40
C ASP A 100 10.44 2.99 5.88
N LEU A 101 11.55 3.03 6.58
CA LEU A 101 11.64 3.49 7.95
C LEU A 101 12.21 4.91 7.97
N CYS A 102 11.59 5.79 8.76
CA CYS A 102 12.07 7.15 9.00
C CYS A 102 13.52 7.12 9.54
N PRO A 103 14.44 7.94 9.00
CA PRO A 103 15.86 7.89 9.38
C PRO A 103 16.13 8.26 10.83
N ILE A 104 15.22 9.02 11.45
CA ILE A 104 15.38 9.42 12.86
C ILE A 104 14.85 8.38 13.86
N TYR A 105 14.21 7.29 13.39
CA TYR A 105 13.64 6.28 14.28
C TYR A 105 14.74 5.52 15.04
N LEU A 106 15.65 4.84 14.35
CA LEU A 106 16.68 4.01 14.99
C LEU A 106 17.57 4.76 15.99
N PRO A 107 18.06 5.98 15.67
CA PRO A 107 18.87 6.74 16.63
C PRO A 107 18.12 7.11 17.93
N ASN A 108 16.79 7.15 17.88
CA ASN A 108 15.93 7.52 19.02
C ASN A 108 15.14 6.33 19.59
N ALA A 109 15.33 5.13 19.05
CA ALA A 109 14.75 3.92 19.58
C ALA A 109 15.54 3.42 20.79
N GLU A 110 14.87 2.76 21.74
CA GLU A 110 15.51 2.13 22.91
C GLU A 110 16.59 1.11 22.50
N ASN A 111 16.40 0.46 21.36
CA ASN A 111 17.36 -0.44 20.75
C ASN A 111 17.82 0.09 19.37
N SER A 112 18.81 0.99 19.39
CA SER A 112 19.38 1.58 18.16
C SER A 112 20.10 0.57 17.25
N LYS A 113 20.39 -0.63 17.74
CA LYS A 113 20.98 -1.75 16.96
C LYS A 113 19.93 -2.76 16.50
N ALA A 114 18.65 -2.42 16.59
CA ALA A 114 17.57 -3.32 16.20
C ALA A 114 17.70 -3.73 14.71
N GLU A 115 17.50 -5.02 14.46
CA GLU A 115 17.42 -5.53 13.10
C GLU A 115 16.06 -5.24 12.48
N LEU A 116 16.07 -4.75 11.26
CA LEU A 116 14.85 -4.51 10.49
C LEU A 116 14.35 -5.79 9.81
N LEU A 117 13.06 -5.84 9.55
CA LEU A 117 12.47 -6.84 8.67
C LEU A 117 13.12 -6.72 7.28
N GLU A 118 13.33 -7.86 6.64
CA GLU A 118 13.89 -7.91 5.30
C GLU A 118 13.02 -7.13 4.30
N GLY A 119 13.66 -6.36 3.43
CA GLY A 119 12.98 -5.54 2.41
C GLY A 119 12.54 -4.16 2.89
N ILE A 120 12.77 -3.81 4.17
CA ILE A 120 12.57 -2.44 4.66
C ILE A 120 13.85 -1.64 4.45
N THR A 121 13.72 -0.45 3.87
CA THR A 121 14.83 0.49 3.66
C THR A 121 14.70 1.69 4.62
N ILE A 122 15.82 2.37 4.86
CA ILE A 122 15.81 3.62 5.62
C ILE A 122 15.68 4.76 4.60
N ALA A 123 14.60 5.55 4.72
CA ALA A 123 14.38 6.68 3.83
C ALA A 123 15.38 7.81 4.11
N THR A 124 15.67 8.62 3.09
CA THR A 124 16.25 9.95 3.30
C THR A 124 15.14 10.99 3.37
N PRO A 125 15.37 12.17 3.98
CA PRO A 125 14.40 13.26 3.94
C PRO A 125 14.05 13.68 2.51
N ALA A 126 15.01 13.64 1.60
CA ALA A 126 14.80 13.97 0.18
C ALA A 126 13.85 12.98 -0.51
N ASP A 127 14.04 11.66 -0.27
CA ASP A 127 13.16 10.62 -0.82
C ASP A 127 11.74 10.75 -0.28
N GLY A 128 11.62 11.02 1.02
CA GLY A 128 10.32 11.26 1.67
C GLY A 128 9.58 12.43 1.05
N ALA A 129 10.25 13.57 0.91
CA ALA A 129 9.69 14.76 0.28
C ALA A 129 9.29 14.50 -1.18
N ALA A 130 10.14 13.83 -1.96
CA ALA A 130 9.84 13.50 -3.35
C ALA A 130 8.59 12.62 -3.49
N LYS A 131 8.40 11.63 -2.60
CA LYS A 131 7.19 10.80 -2.58
C LYS A 131 5.94 11.62 -2.29
N LEU A 132 6.00 12.50 -1.28
CA LEU A 132 4.85 13.30 -0.86
C LEU A 132 4.46 14.38 -1.88
N LEU A 133 5.42 14.90 -2.62
CA LEU A 133 5.21 15.91 -3.67
C LEU A 133 4.80 15.32 -5.01
N ASN A 134 4.82 13.99 -5.14
CA ASN A 134 4.42 13.34 -6.38
C ASN A 134 2.89 13.36 -6.53
N LYS A 135 2.40 14.21 -7.45
CA LYS A 135 0.97 14.39 -7.73
C LYS A 135 0.23 13.15 -8.22
N ASP A 136 0.96 12.15 -8.69
CA ASP A 136 0.37 10.89 -9.15
C ASP A 136 -0.09 9.99 -7.99
N TYR A 137 0.28 10.32 -6.76
CA TYR A 137 -0.09 9.55 -5.56
C TYR A 137 -0.96 10.38 -4.62
N GLN A 138 -1.87 9.71 -3.94
CA GLN A 138 -2.59 10.29 -2.81
C GLN A 138 -1.80 10.05 -1.53
N ASN A 139 -1.77 11.05 -0.66
CA ASN A 139 -1.06 10.97 0.61
C ASN A 139 -2.05 10.74 1.75
N LEU A 140 -1.77 9.74 2.60
CA LEU A 140 -2.48 9.46 3.84
C LEU A 140 -1.50 9.53 5.01
N SER A 141 -1.93 10.09 6.13
CA SER A 141 -1.13 10.15 7.37
C SER A 141 -1.97 9.73 8.58
N TYR A 142 -1.38 8.89 9.45
CA TYR A 142 -1.98 8.35 10.67
C TYR A 142 -1.07 8.50 11.88
#